data_2fd05b28d1ea7ab2cc8c514016d7b9bc
#
_entry.id   2fd05b28d1ea7ab2cc8c514016d7b9bc
#
_cell.length_a   1.000
_cell.length_b   1.000
_cell.length_c   1.000
_cell.angle_alpha   90.00
_cell.angle_beta   90.00
_cell.angle_gamma   90.00
#
_symmetry.space_group_name_H-M   'P 1'
#
loop_
_entity.id
_entity.type
_entity.pdbx_description
1 polymer ?
#
loop_
_entity_poly.entity_id
_entity_poly.type
_entity_poly.pdbx_seq_one_letter_code
_entity_poly.pdbx_strand_id
1 'polypeptide(L)'
;MIRFLLLDIDDTLLDFAEQEKDALGKTFTHLGLPLTLEMLQRHRQITVELWQRHDRGACTRDDVIYGRFRMLFDEFNLQADPVTVEHTYQAFLCRGAFPIAGAKEALARLARQYAIYGVTNGLVETAVPRLEKAGMMPFFRAVFVSDTIGAHKPEAEFFHRCFAQIPDFDPACAMIIGDNLQTDIRGGLHVGLKTCWFNYRHQPADPTVRPDHTVTKWSQVESILL
;
A
#
# COMPACT_ATOMS: atom_id res chain seq x y z
N MET A 1 24.10 6.93 9.85
CA MET A 1 23.00 6.73 10.83
C MET A 1 21.70 7.10 10.15
N ILE A 2 20.65 6.28 10.28
CA ILE A 2 19.31 6.56 9.68
C ILE A 2 18.70 7.79 10.37
N ARG A 3 18.07 8.67 9.59
CA ARG A 3 17.33 9.86 10.02
C ARG A 3 15.91 9.89 9.45
N PHE A 4 15.72 9.29 8.28
CA PHE A 4 14.47 9.33 7.53
C PHE A 4 13.92 7.91 7.36
N LEU A 5 12.62 7.75 7.60
CA LEU A 5 11.91 6.50 7.30
C LEU A 5 10.84 6.78 6.25
N LEU A 6 10.88 6.04 5.15
CA LEU A 6 9.86 6.00 4.13
C LEU A 6 9.05 4.72 4.35
N LEU A 7 7.78 4.86 4.65
CA LEU A 7 6.92 3.72 4.99
C LEU A 7 5.84 3.55 3.92
N ASP A 8 5.75 2.36 3.37
CA ASP A 8 4.58 1.97 2.64
C ASP A 8 3.37 1.86 3.58
N ILE A 9 2.15 1.86 3.04
CA ILE A 9 0.92 1.93 3.83
C ILE A 9 0.19 0.58 3.82
N ASP A 10 -0.16 0.10 2.64
CA ASP A 10 -0.99 -1.09 2.46
C ASP A 10 -0.17 -2.36 2.68
N ASP A 11 -0.69 -3.27 3.51
CA ASP A 11 0.00 -4.48 3.94
C ASP A 11 1.36 -4.25 4.67
N THR A 12 1.64 -2.97 5.01
CA THR A 12 2.78 -2.57 5.85
C THR A 12 2.30 -1.96 7.18
N LEU A 13 1.43 -0.98 7.15
CA LEU A 13 0.82 -0.31 8.31
C LEU A 13 -0.63 -0.71 8.52
N LEU A 14 -1.36 -0.87 7.43
CA LEU A 14 -2.78 -1.23 7.39
C LEU A 14 -2.95 -2.54 6.63
N ASP A 15 -3.71 -3.47 7.19
CA ASP A 15 -4.06 -4.74 6.55
C ASP A 15 -5.07 -4.48 5.42
N PHE A 16 -4.55 -4.38 4.19
CA PHE A 16 -5.38 -4.09 3.03
C PHE A 16 -6.34 -5.22 2.70
N ALA A 17 -5.97 -6.48 2.94
CA ALA A 17 -6.85 -7.60 2.64
C ALA A 17 -8.12 -7.62 3.52
N GLU A 18 -7.99 -7.34 4.82
CA GLU A 18 -9.16 -7.22 5.70
C GLU A 18 -9.97 -5.97 5.36
N GLN A 19 -9.31 -4.88 5.00
CA GLN A 19 -9.94 -3.65 4.53
C GLN A 19 -10.77 -3.88 3.26
N GLU A 20 -10.18 -4.52 2.26
CA GLU A 20 -10.83 -4.86 0.98
C GLU A 20 -12.06 -5.76 1.21
N LYS A 21 -11.92 -6.80 2.02
CA LYS A 21 -13.00 -7.72 2.37
C LYS A 21 -14.18 -7.00 3.06
N ASP A 22 -13.90 -6.14 4.03
CA ASP A 22 -14.90 -5.33 4.73
C ASP A 22 -15.61 -4.38 3.77
N ALA A 23 -14.86 -3.67 2.93
CA ALA A 23 -15.42 -2.74 1.96
C ALA A 23 -16.28 -3.44 0.89
N LEU A 24 -15.82 -4.58 0.35
CA LEU A 24 -16.60 -5.40 -0.59
C LEU A 24 -17.89 -5.90 0.04
N GLY A 25 -17.84 -6.44 1.26
CA GLY A 25 -19.03 -6.90 1.97
C GLY A 25 -20.08 -5.80 2.13
N LYS A 26 -19.66 -4.61 2.53
CA LYS A 26 -20.53 -3.44 2.67
C LYS A 26 -21.07 -2.94 1.33
N THR A 27 -20.24 -2.93 0.28
CA THR A 27 -20.64 -2.51 -1.08
C THR A 27 -21.71 -3.39 -1.64
N PHE A 28 -21.49 -4.71 -1.62
CA PHE A 28 -22.44 -5.67 -2.17
C PHE A 28 -23.75 -5.68 -1.37
N THR A 29 -23.68 -5.60 -0.05
CA THR A 29 -24.87 -5.45 0.81
C THR A 29 -25.64 -4.17 0.48
N HIS A 30 -24.95 -3.04 0.35
CA HIS A 30 -25.57 -1.75 0.07
C HIS A 30 -26.29 -1.72 -1.28
N LEU A 31 -25.73 -2.40 -2.27
CA LEU A 31 -26.28 -2.46 -3.63
C LEU A 31 -27.22 -3.66 -3.84
N GLY A 32 -27.48 -4.46 -2.82
CA GLY A 32 -28.35 -5.65 -2.92
C GLY A 32 -27.78 -6.74 -3.83
N LEU A 33 -26.45 -6.80 -4.00
CA LEU A 33 -25.77 -7.78 -4.83
C LEU A 33 -25.37 -9.00 -3.99
N PRO A 34 -25.38 -10.22 -4.58
CA PRO A 34 -24.86 -11.40 -3.89
C PRO A 34 -23.33 -11.34 -3.81
N LEU A 35 -22.78 -11.72 -2.66
CA LEU A 35 -21.34 -11.86 -2.47
C LEU A 35 -21.01 -13.21 -1.86
N THR A 36 -20.29 -14.05 -2.60
CA THR A 36 -19.83 -15.35 -2.13
C THR A 36 -18.35 -15.31 -1.75
N LEU A 37 -17.88 -16.31 -1.00
CA LEU A 37 -16.46 -16.46 -0.69
C LEU A 37 -15.62 -16.61 -1.98
N GLU A 38 -16.13 -17.33 -2.97
CA GLU A 38 -15.49 -17.50 -4.27
C GLU A 38 -15.32 -16.17 -5.01
N MET A 39 -16.35 -15.32 -5.00
CA MET A 39 -16.28 -13.98 -5.59
C MET A 39 -15.25 -13.09 -4.90
N LEU A 40 -15.15 -13.14 -3.57
CA LEU A 40 -14.11 -12.42 -2.82
C LEU A 40 -12.69 -12.87 -3.20
N GLN A 41 -12.49 -14.18 -3.28
CA GLN A 41 -11.19 -14.75 -3.69
C GLN A 41 -10.85 -14.37 -5.14
N ARG A 42 -11.85 -14.46 -6.03
CA ARG A 42 -11.66 -14.12 -7.43
C ARG A 42 -11.41 -12.63 -7.66
N HIS A 43 -12.13 -11.75 -6.98
CA HIS A 43 -11.88 -10.31 -7.00
C HIS A 43 -10.42 -9.99 -6.63
N ARG A 44 -9.92 -10.61 -5.57
CA ARG A 44 -8.53 -10.42 -5.15
C ARG A 44 -7.53 -10.89 -6.22
N GLN A 45 -7.77 -12.05 -6.84
CA GLN A 45 -6.91 -12.55 -7.92
C GLN A 45 -6.90 -11.58 -9.10
N ILE A 46 -8.08 -11.15 -9.57
CA ILE A 46 -8.23 -10.17 -10.66
C ILE A 46 -7.49 -8.88 -10.33
N THR A 47 -7.67 -8.36 -9.11
CA THR A 47 -7.02 -7.13 -8.66
C THR A 47 -5.50 -7.26 -8.69
N VAL A 48 -4.95 -8.36 -8.17
CA VAL A 48 -3.49 -8.63 -8.20
C VAL A 48 -2.98 -8.76 -9.63
N GLU A 49 -3.68 -9.49 -10.49
CA GLU A 49 -3.32 -9.65 -11.91
C GLU A 49 -3.29 -8.30 -12.65
N LEU A 50 -4.29 -7.45 -12.41
CA LEU A 50 -4.38 -6.14 -13.04
C LEU A 50 -3.29 -5.19 -12.54
N TRP A 51 -3.00 -5.15 -11.24
CA TRP A 51 -1.90 -4.36 -10.71
C TRP A 51 -0.55 -4.80 -11.26
N GLN A 52 -0.29 -6.13 -11.35
CA GLN A 52 0.93 -6.65 -11.96
C GLN A 52 1.06 -6.26 -13.45
N ARG A 53 -0.05 -6.18 -14.18
CA ARG A 53 -0.04 -5.69 -15.57
C ARG A 53 0.24 -4.20 -15.63
N HIS A 54 -0.34 -3.42 -14.73
CA HIS A 54 -0.09 -1.98 -14.61
C HIS A 54 1.38 -1.69 -14.29
N ASP A 55 1.97 -2.39 -13.32
CA ASP A 55 3.38 -2.24 -12.94
C ASP A 55 4.36 -2.55 -14.10
N ARG A 56 3.92 -3.36 -15.07
CA ARG A 56 4.68 -3.65 -16.31
C ARG A 56 4.34 -2.70 -17.47
N GLY A 57 3.50 -1.69 -17.25
CA GLY A 57 3.02 -0.78 -18.28
C GLY A 57 2.06 -1.40 -19.30
N ALA A 58 1.47 -2.58 -19.00
CA ALA A 58 0.61 -3.34 -19.92
C ALA A 58 -0.88 -2.96 -19.82
N CYS A 59 -1.26 -2.11 -18.88
CA CYS A 59 -2.60 -1.53 -18.77
C CYS A 59 -2.55 -0.21 -17.99
N THR A 60 -3.58 0.59 -18.16
CA THR A 60 -3.74 1.85 -17.43
C THR A 60 -4.25 1.58 -16.01
N ARG A 61 -4.17 2.58 -15.15
CA ARG A 61 -4.76 2.52 -13.82
C ARG A 61 -6.28 2.38 -13.86
N ASP A 62 -6.95 3.06 -14.80
CA ASP A 62 -8.39 2.95 -14.99
C ASP A 62 -8.80 1.52 -15.39
N ASP A 63 -7.95 0.81 -16.15
CA ASP A 63 -8.17 -0.60 -16.44
C ASP A 63 -8.12 -1.46 -15.16
N VAL A 64 -7.31 -1.09 -14.18
CA VAL A 64 -7.29 -1.77 -12.88
C VAL A 64 -8.56 -1.45 -12.09
N ILE A 65 -8.86 -0.18 -11.91
CA ILE A 65 -9.92 0.31 -11.03
C ILE A 65 -11.29 -0.16 -11.53
N TYR A 66 -11.61 0.09 -12.79
CA TYR A 66 -12.92 -0.26 -13.35
C TYR A 66 -12.94 -1.67 -13.94
N GLY A 67 -11.79 -2.21 -14.37
CA GLY A 67 -11.68 -3.53 -14.98
C GLY A 67 -11.95 -4.66 -13.99
N ARG A 68 -11.54 -4.53 -12.72
CA ARG A 68 -11.70 -5.60 -11.71
C ARG A 68 -13.16 -6.00 -11.50
N PHE A 69 -14.07 -5.03 -11.37
CA PHE A 69 -15.49 -5.35 -11.22
C PHE A 69 -16.13 -5.81 -12.53
N ARG A 70 -15.72 -5.26 -13.68
CA ARG A 70 -16.20 -5.74 -14.98
C ARG A 70 -15.86 -7.22 -15.17
N MET A 71 -14.60 -7.60 -14.98
CA MET A 71 -14.17 -8.99 -15.10
C MET A 71 -14.89 -9.92 -14.12
N LEU A 72 -15.07 -9.47 -12.86
CA LEU A 72 -15.81 -10.25 -11.86
C LEU A 72 -17.26 -10.45 -12.27
N PHE A 73 -17.92 -9.42 -12.77
CA PHE A 73 -19.33 -9.49 -13.14
C PHE A 73 -19.56 -10.31 -14.39
N ASP A 74 -18.66 -10.22 -15.38
CA ASP A 74 -18.70 -11.08 -16.57
C ASP A 74 -18.55 -12.56 -16.19
N GLU A 75 -17.64 -12.90 -15.27
CA GLU A 75 -17.38 -14.27 -14.84
C GLU A 75 -18.53 -14.87 -14.03
N PHE A 76 -19.18 -14.06 -13.18
CA PHE A 76 -20.30 -14.53 -12.32
C PHE A 76 -21.68 -14.17 -12.85
N ASN A 77 -21.79 -13.66 -14.09
CA ASN A 77 -23.03 -13.23 -14.73
C ASN A 77 -23.85 -12.24 -13.87
N LEU A 78 -23.18 -11.32 -13.19
CA LEU A 78 -23.85 -10.28 -12.39
C LEU A 78 -24.27 -9.10 -13.26
N GLN A 79 -25.54 -8.69 -13.09
CA GLN A 79 -26.08 -7.51 -13.76
C GLN A 79 -25.97 -6.28 -12.85
N ALA A 80 -24.80 -5.65 -12.87
CA ALA A 80 -24.54 -4.43 -12.12
C ALA A 80 -23.58 -3.53 -12.93
N ASP A 81 -23.68 -2.22 -12.71
CA ASP A 81 -22.77 -1.26 -13.33
C ASP A 81 -21.41 -1.24 -12.58
N PRO A 82 -20.30 -1.68 -13.23
CA PRO A 82 -19.01 -1.74 -12.57
C PRO A 82 -18.53 -0.38 -12.02
N VAL A 83 -18.91 0.73 -12.67
CA VAL A 83 -18.51 2.07 -12.24
C VAL A 83 -19.21 2.47 -10.94
N THR A 84 -20.51 2.24 -10.85
CA THR A 84 -21.29 2.47 -9.62
C THR A 84 -20.79 1.62 -8.46
N VAL A 85 -20.46 0.35 -8.74
CA VAL A 85 -19.91 -0.56 -7.72
C VAL A 85 -18.54 -0.09 -7.26
N GLU A 86 -17.67 0.32 -8.18
CA GLU A 86 -16.35 0.85 -7.84
C GLU A 86 -16.45 2.11 -6.95
N HIS A 87 -17.27 3.09 -7.33
CA HIS A 87 -17.45 4.30 -6.52
C HIS A 87 -17.97 3.98 -5.12
N THR A 88 -18.94 3.06 -5.02
CA THR A 88 -19.47 2.61 -3.73
C THR A 88 -18.41 1.89 -2.90
N TYR A 89 -17.61 1.04 -3.54
CA TYR A 89 -16.49 0.34 -2.92
C TYR A 89 -15.44 1.32 -2.37
N GLN A 90 -15.03 2.31 -3.14
CA GLN A 90 -14.09 3.33 -2.67
C GLN A 90 -14.65 4.11 -1.47
N ALA A 91 -15.94 4.45 -1.50
CA ALA A 91 -16.60 5.14 -0.39
C ALA A 91 -16.60 4.30 0.90
N PHE A 92 -16.69 2.98 0.84
CA PHE A 92 -16.55 2.11 2.01
C PHE A 92 -15.08 1.86 2.35
N LEU A 93 -14.20 1.75 1.36
CA LEU A 93 -12.79 1.52 1.57
C LEU A 93 -12.16 2.64 2.42
N CYS A 94 -12.45 3.90 2.13
CA CYS A 94 -11.92 5.03 2.90
C CYS A 94 -12.51 5.15 4.33
N ARG A 95 -13.60 4.47 4.62
CA ARG A 95 -14.23 4.47 5.94
C ARG A 95 -13.71 3.39 6.90
N GLY A 96 -12.96 2.43 6.42
CA GLY A 96 -12.33 1.38 7.22
C GLY A 96 -10.92 1.78 7.68
N ALA A 97 -10.43 1.12 8.73
CA ALA A 97 -9.01 1.14 9.09
C ALA A 97 -8.71 -0.13 9.89
N PHE A 98 -7.77 -0.91 9.39
CA PHE A 98 -7.35 -2.18 10.00
C PHE A 98 -5.83 -2.12 10.24
N PRO A 99 -5.38 -1.51 11.37
CA PRO A 99 -3.95 -1.45 11.68
C PRO A 99 -3.34 -2.84 11.83
N ILE A 100 -2.17 -3.05 11.20
CA ILE A 100 -1.36 -4.23 11.47
C ILE A 100 -0.88 -4.19 12.93
N ALA A 101 -0.89 -5.33 13.59
CA ALA A 101 -0.56 -5.43 15.01
C ALA A 101 0.81 -4.80 15.34
N GLY A 102 0.82 -3.88 16.28
CA GLY A 102 2.01 -3.15 16.74
C GLY A 102 2.46 -1.99 15.84
N ALA A 103 1.85 -1.77 14.68
CA ALA A 103 2.24 -0.70 13.76
C ALA A 103 2.10 0.70 14.38
N LYS A 104 0.95 0.99 14.98
CA LYS A 104 0.68 2.31 15.57
C LYS A 104 1.62 2.62 16.72
N GLU A 105 1.83 1.67 17.60
CA GLU A 105 2.70 1.80 18.76
C GLU A 105 4.16 1.98 18.33
N ALA A 106 4.62 1.22 17.32
CA ALA A 106 5.94 1.37 16.73
C ALA A 106 6.13 2.76 16.10
N LEU A 107 5.15 3.22 15.28
CA LEU A 107 5.19 4.57 14.71
C LEU A 107 5.30 5.65 15.78
N ALA A 108 4.54 5.55 16.87
CA ALA A 108 4.57 6.53 17.96
C ALA A 108 5.94 6.61 18.65
N ARG A 109 6.68 5.48 18.73
CA ARG A 109 8.04 5.46 19.28
C ARG A 109 9.07 5.95 18.27
N LEU A 110 8.99 5.49 17.01
CA LEU A 110 9.92 5.86 15.94
C LEU A 110 9.84 7.34 15.58
N ALA A 111 8.65 7.94 15.60
CA ALA A 111 8.45 9.36 15.30
C ALA A 111 9.14 10.32 16.29
N ARG A 112 9.63 9.81 17.43
CA ARG A 112 10.41 10.60 18.40
C ARG A 112 11.87 10.79 17.96
N GLN A 113 12.38 9.91 17.08
CA GLN A 113 13.78 9.87 16.68
C GLN A 113 13.97 10.04 15.17
N TYR A 114 12.97 9.70 14.37
CA TYR A 114 13.04 9.69 12.91
C TYR A 114 12.01 10.62 12.28
N ALA A 115 12.38 11.23 11.16
CA ALA A 115 11.42 11.90 10.28
C ALA A 115 10.72 10.83 9.42
N ILE A 116 9.42 10.63 9.62
CA ILE A 116 8.64 9.58 8.97
C ILE A 116 7.82 10.17 7.82
N TYR A 117 7.86 9.48 6.68
CA TYR A 117 7.13 9.81 5.46
C TYR A 117 6.38 8.59 4.95
N GLY A 118 5.13 8.77 4.52
CA GLY A 118 4.38 7.72 3.82
C GLY A 118 4.71 7.74 2.33
N VAL A 119 4.82 6.56 1.71
CA VAL A 119 5.05 6.39 0.26
C VAL A 119 4.15 5.29 -0.27
N THR A 120 3.16 5.60 -1.11
CA THR A 120 2.16 4.62 -1.55
C THR A 120 1.78 4.76 -3.02
N ASN A 121 1.49 3.62 -3.66
CA ASN A 121 0.86 3.55 -4.98
C ASN A 121 -0.68 3.55 -4.91
N GLY A 122 -1.26 3.68 -3.72
CA GLY A 122 -2.70 3.79 -3.50
C GLY A 122 -3.30 5.10 -4.03
N LEU A 123 -4.58 5.34 -3.68
CA LEU A 123 -5.31 6.57 -4.01
C LEU A 123 -5.23 7.55 -2.82
N VAL A 124 -5.10 8.85 -3.09
CA VAL A 124 -5.14 9.89 -2.03
C VAL A 124 -6.43 9.79 -1.24
N GLU A 125 -7.56 9.66 -1.95
CA GLU A 125 -8.90 9.62 -1.38
C GLU A 125 -9.12 8.45 -0.42
N THR A 126 -8.28 7.42 -0.50
CA THR A 126 -8.39 6.25 0.39
C THR A 126 -7.22 6.14 1.38
N ALA A 127 -5.99 6.43 0.99
CA ALA A 127 -4.82 6.25 1.84
C ALA A 127 -4.84 7.20 3.05
N VAL A 128 -5.06 8.50 2.81
CA VAL A 128 -5.03 9.53 3.86
C VAL A 128 -6.17 9.34 4.88
N PRO A 129 -7.46 9.22 4.49
CA PRO A 129 -8.55 9.00 5.45
C PRO A 129 -8.37 7.73 6.30
N ARG A 130 -7.79 6.68 5.73
CA ARG A 130 -7.51 5.43 6.47
C ARG A 130 -6.43 5.63 7.53
N LEU A 131 -5.35 6.34 7.22
CA LEU A 131 -4.32 6.71 8.19
C LEU A 131 -4.86 7.62 9.30
N GLU A 132 -5.71 8.59 8.95
CA GLU A 132 -6.39 9.46 9.92
C GLU A 132 -7.26 8.63 10.87
N LYS A 133 -8.11 7.75 10.32
CA LYS A 133 -8.98 6.87 11.10
C LYS A 133 -8.21 5.88 11.98
N ALA A 134 -7.07 5.39 11.52
CA ALA A 134 -6.16 4.58 12.32
C ALA A 134 -5.47 5.39 13.43
N GLY A 135 -5.55 6.73 13.39
CA GLY A 135 -4.82 7.63 14.28
C GLY A 135 -3.31 7.56 14.08
N MET A 136 -2.88 7.30 12.86
CA MET A 136 -1.46 7.22 12.47
C MET A 136 -0.95 8.48 11.78
N MET A 137 -1.84 9.27 11.16
CA MET A 137 -1.48 10.47 10.42
C MET A 137 -0.58 11.46 11.18
N PRO A 138 -0.75 11.69 12.51
CA PRO A 138 0.10 12.61 13.27
C PRO A 138 1.59 12.21 13.33
N PHE A 139 1.94 10.97 13.01
CA PHE A 139 3.34 10.50 13.04
C PHE A 139 4.10 10.82 11.75
N PHE A 140 3.40 11.18 10.68
CA PHE A 140 4.00 11.48 9.38
C PHE A 140 4.29 12.97 9.22
N ARG A 141 5.45 13.29 8.62
CA ARG A 141 5.76 14.64 8.14
C ARG A 141 4.99 14.96 6.86
N ALA A 142 4.89 13.97 5.96
CA ALA A 142 4.08 14.01 4.75
C ALA A 142 3.76 12.58 4.29
N VAL A 143 2.73 12.46 3.44
CA VAL A 143 2.38 11.21 2.74
C VAL A 143 2.44 11.48 1.25
N PHE A 144 3.32 10.79 0.56
CA PHE A 144 3.51 10.86 -0.88
C PHE A 144 2.71 9.76 -1.56
N VAL A 145 1.77 10.17 -2.38
CA VAL A 145 0.89 9.27 -3.12
C VAL A 145 1.22 9.38 -4.61
N SER A 146 1.34 8.25 -5.29
CA SER A 146 1.75 8.18 -6.70
C SER A 146 0.98 9.14 -7.61
N ASP A 147 -0.34 9.29 -7.40
CA ASP A 147 -1.18 10.21 -8.17
C ASP A 147 -0.73 11.67 -8.08
N THR A 148 -0.43 12.14 -6.87
CA THR A 148 0.00 13.53 -6.66
C THR A 148 1.44 13.74 -7.06
N ILE A 149 2.26 12.70 -6.97
CA ILE A 149 3.66 12.73 -7.38
C ILE A 149 3.81 12.67 -8.91
N GLY A 150 2.84 12.03 -9.61
CA GLY A 150 2.88 11.85 -11.06
C GLY A 150 3.92 10.82 -11.52
N ALA A 151 4.26 9.88 -10.66
CA ALA A 151 5.10 8.72 -10.89
C ALA A 151 4.76 7.68 -9.81
N HIS A 152 5.16 6.41 -9.96
CA HIS A 152 4.83 5.35 -9.01
C HIS A 152 6.06 4.51 -8.63
N LYS A 153 6.01 3.83 -7.49
CA LYS A 153 7.01 2.82 -7.11
C LYS A 153 6.91 1.64 -8.10
N PRO A 154 8.01 1.07 -8.62
CA PRO A 154 9.42 1.25 -8.23
C PRO A 154 10.19 2.28 -9.07
N GLU A 155 9.55 3.16 -9.83
CA GLU A 155 10.22 4.13 -10.67
C GLU A 155 11.13 5.05 -9.84
N ALA A 156 12.39 5.22 -10.26
CA ALA A 156 13.32 6.13 -9.60
C ALA A 156 12.78 7.58 -9.53
N GLU A 157 12.02 7.98 -10.56
CA GLU A 157 11.39 9.30 -10.65
C GLU A 157 10.43 9.56 -9.49
N PHE A 158 9.64 8.55 -9.07
CA PHE A 158 8.78 8.66 -7.89
C PHE A 158 9.60 9.05 -6.65
N PHE A 159 10.65 8.31 -6.39
CA PHE A 159 11.50 8.55 -5.23
C PHE A 159 12.22 9.90 -5.29
N HIS A 160 12.77 10.27 -6.44
CA HIS A 160 13.44 11.56 -6.60
C HIS A 160 12.49 12.73 -6.38
N ARG A 161 11.26 12.67 -6.85
CA ARG A 161 10.25 13.69 -6.59
C ARG A 161 9.82 13.74 -5.12
N CYS A 162 9.76 12.61 -4.44
CA CYS A 162 9.56 12.59 -2.98
C CYS A 162 10.75 13.24 -2.25
N PHE A 163 11.98 12.85 -2.58
CA PHE A 163 13.19 13.37 -1.96
C PHE A 163 13.33 14.89 -2.08
N ALA A 164 12.97 15.44 -3.25
CA ALA A 164 13.00 16.88 -3.50
C ALA A 164 12.04 17.69 -2.59
N GLN A 165 11.06 17.04 -1.97
CA GLN A 165 10.11 17.65 -1.04
C GLN A 165 10.48 17.45 0.43
N ILE A 166 11.56 16.71 0.72
CA ILE A 166 12.02 16.44 2.08
C ILE A 166 13.23 17.34 2.38
N PRO A 167 13.16 18.24 3.36
CA PRO A 167 14.29 19.07 3.73
C PRO A 167 15.52 18.26 4.16
N ASP A 168 16.69 18.64 3.68
CA ASP A 168 17.98 18.04 4.01
C ASP A 168 18.04 16.51 3.83
N PHE A 169 17.30 16.00 2.84
CA PHE A 169 17.22 14.57 2.58
C PHE A 169 18.55 14.03 2.04
N ASP A 170 18.96 12.92 2.64
CA ASP A 170 20.13 12.15 2.21
C ASP A 170 19.73 10.66 2.10
N PRO A 171 19.72 10.06 0.90
CA PRO A 171 19.38 8.66 0.71
C PRO A 171 20.21 7.70 1.56
N ALA A 172 21.49 8.02 1.81
CA ALA A 172 22.38 7.21 2.65
C ALA A 172 21.96 7.19 4.13
N CYS A 173 21.13 8.16 4.54
CA CYS A 173 20.57 8.29 5.88
C CYS A 173 19.07 7.94 5.93
N ALA A 174 18.56 7.22 4.92
CA ALA A 174 17.16 6.87 4.81
C ALA A 174 16.96 5.35 4.67
N MET A 175 15.81 4.88 5.19
CA MET A 175 15.38 3.50 5.03
C MET A 175 13.93 3.47 4.53
N ILE A 176 13.67 2.65 3.52
CA ILE A 176 12.31 2.28 3.12
C ILE A 176 11.90 0.98 3.81
N ILE A 177 10.67 0.95 4.31
CA ILE A 177 10.03 -0.22 4.91
C ILE A 177 8.75 -0.47 4.16
N GLY A 178 8.59 -1.64 3.55
CA GLY A 178 7.40 -2.00 2.78
C GLY A 178 7.27 -3.51 2.61
N ASP A 179 6.07 -3.96 2.24
CA ASP A 179 5.76 -5.39 2.08
C ASP A 179 6.08 -5.93 0.69
N ASN A 180 6.17 -5.06 -0.30
CA ASN A 180 6.30 -5.46 -1.70
C ASN A 180 7.76 -5.41 -2.18
N LEU A 181 8.31 -6.60 -2.49
CA LEU A 181 9.68 -6.73 -2.99
C LEU A 181 9.91 -5.98 -4.32
N GLN A 182 8.89 -5.89 -5.19
CA GLN A 182 9.06 -5.32 -6.54
C GLN A 182 8.93 -3.79 -6.53
N THR A 183 8.07 -3.24 -5.70
CA THR A 183 7.81 -1.80 -5.68
C THR A 183 8.64 -1.09 -4.61
N ASP A 184 8.59 -1.56 -3.36
CA ASP A 184 9.26 -0.88 -2.24
C ASP A 184 10.75 -1.20 -2.20
N ILE A 185 11.08 -2.50 -2.17
CA ILE A 185 12.44 -2.93 -1.92
C ILE A 185 13.31 -2.70 -3.15
N ARG A 186 12.88 -3.18 -4.33
CA ARG A 186 13.61 -2.95 -5.57
C ARG A 186 13.72 -1.46 -5.88
N GLY A 187 12.63 -0.69 -5.72
CA GLY A 187 12.64 0.74 -5.92
C GLY A 187 13.60 1.45 -4.98
N GLY A 188 13.55 1.14 -3.68
CA GLY A 188 14.47 1.68 -2.68
C GLY A 188 15.94 1.38 -2.96
N LEU A 189 16.26 0.13 -3.33
CA LEU A 189 17.61 -0.28 -3.72
C LEU A 189 18.13 0.52 -4.93
N HIS A 190 17.30 0.75 -5.95
CA HIS A 190 17.66 1.49 -7.15
C HIS A 190 18.04 2.95 -6.87
N VAL A 191 17.49 3.55 -5.81
CA VAL A 191 17.77 4.95 -5.43
C VAL A 191 18.70 5.07 -4.21
N GLY A 192 19.33 3.98 -3.81
CA GLY A 192 20.37 3.97 -2.76
C GLY A 192 19.85 4.04 -1.33
N LEU A 193 18.58 3.72 -1.09
CA LEU A 193 18.04 3.62 0.26
C LEU A 193 18.47 2.32 0.94
N LYS A 194 18.55 2.33 2.27
CA LYS A 194 18.45 1.10 3.05
C LYS A 194 17.04 0.53 2.94
N THR A 195 16.94 -0.80 2.97
CA THR A 195 15.68 -1.49 2.70
C THR A 195 15.32 -2.48 3.81
N CYS A 196 14.06 -2.46 4.21
CA CYS A 196 13.50 -3.42 5.16
C CYS A 196 12.22 -4.03 4.59
N TRP A 197 12.28 -5.29 4.20
CA TRP A 197 11.11 -6.01 3.72
C TRP A 197 10.24 -6.46 4.89
N PHE A 198 9.03 -5.90 4.95
CA PHE A 198 8.03 -6.23 5.96
C PHE A 198 7.17 -7.41 5.50
N ASN A 199 7.67 -8.62 5.66
CA ASN A 199 7.05 -9.85 5.16
C ASN A 199 6.13 -10.52 6.20
N TYR A 200 5.12 -9.80 6.71
CA TYR A 200 4.21 -10.33 7.72
C TYR A 200 3.28 -11.43 7.20
N ARG A 201 3.07 -11.51 5.89
CA ARG A 201 2.29 -12.56 5.22
C ARG A 201 3.11 -13.78 4.81
N HIS A 202 4.40 -13.84 5.15
CA HIS A 202 5.31 -14.95 4.81
C HIS A 202 5.33 -15.28 3.32
N GLN A 203 5.35 -14.26 2.47
CA GLN A 203 5.47 -14.43 1.03
C GLN A 203 6.83 -15.03 0.65
N PRO A 204 6.91 -15.79 -0.47
CA PRO A 204 8.17 -16.32 -0.96
C PRO A 204 9.12 -15.18 -1.35
N ALA A 205 10.41 -15.36 -1.03
CA ALA A 205 11.43 -14.40 -1.43
C ALA A 205 11.70 -14.47 -2.94
N ASP A 206 11.96 -13.31 -3.54
CA ASP A 206 12.51 -13.22 -4.89
C ASP A 206 14.05 -13.20 -4.79
N PRO A 207 14.77 -14.20 -5.35
CA PRO A 207 16.23 -14.26 -5.25
C PRO A 207 16.94 -13.10 -5.96
N THR A 208 16.24 -12.39 -6.84
CA THR A 208 16.77 -11.22 -7.57
C THR A 208 16.69 -9.92 -6.78
N VAL A 209 15.94 -9.90 -5.66
CA VAL A 209 15.79 -8.72 -4.79
C VAL A 209 16.29 -9.06 -3.40
N ARG A 210 17.36 -8.40 -2.97
CA ARG A 210 18.00 -8.65 -1.67
C ARG A 210 17.82 -7.46 -0.75
N PRO A 211 16.82 -7.45 0.14
CA PRO A 211 16.65 -6.41 1.15
C PRO A 211 17.82 -6.42 2.15
N ASP A 212 18.17 -5.26 2.74
CA ASP A 212 19.14 -5.21 3.85
C ASP A 212 18.59 -5.95 5.08
N HIS A 213 17.28 -5.84 5.32
CA HIS A 213 16.58 -6.52 6.43
C HIS A 213 15.29 -7.16 5.95
N THR A 214 14.91 -8.28 6.57
CA THR A 214 13.59 -8.93 6.42
C THR A 214 12.99 -9.16 7.79
N VAL A 215 11.77 -8.68 7.98
CA VAL A 215 11.04 -8.76 9.27
C VAL A 215 9.60 -9.20 9.02
N THR A 216 8.95 -9.74 10.04
CA THR A 216 7.56 -10.20 9.96
C THR A 216 6.63 -9.49 10.94
N LYS A 217 7.16 -8.61 11.79
CA LYS A 217 6.40 -7.86 12.79
C LYS A 217 7.10 -6.55 13.17
N TRP A 218 6.33 -5.56 13.59
CA TRP A 218 6.80 -4.22 13.92
C TRP A 218 7.84 -4.18 15.05
N SER A 219 7.76 -5.08 16.03
CA SER A 219 8.78 -5.16 17.08
C SER A 219 10.18 -5.51 16.58
N GLN A 220 10.30 -6.20 15.43
CA GLN A 220 11.60 -6.47 14.81
C GLN A 220 12.12 -5.22 14.06
N VAL A 221 11.22 -4.43 13.44
CA VAL A 221 11.60 -3.11 12.86
C VAL A 221 12.22 -2.23 13.95
N GLU A 222 11.60 -2.16 15.11
CA GLU A 222 12.12 -1.39 16.24
C GLU A 222 13.50 -1.90 16.70
N SER A 223 13.70 -3.23 16.75
CA SER A 223 15.00 -3.80 17.16
C SER A 223 16.14 -3.49 16.18
N ILE A 224 15.83 -3.16 14.90
CA ILE A 224 16.80 -2.75 13.89
C ILE A 224 17.14 -1.26 14.04
N LEU A 225 16.18 -0.44 14.46
CA LEU A 225 16.26 1.02 14.43
C LEU A 225 16.57 1.64 15.79
N LEU A 226 16.16 1.01 16.90
CA LEU A 226 16.32 1.48 18.28
C LEU A 226 17.37 0.69 19.04
#